data_2d0dc1076713d96c0caff0df19015187
#
_entry.id   2d0dc1076713d96c0caff0df19015187
#
_cell.length_a   1.000
_cell.length_b   1.000
_cell.length_c   1.000
_cell.angle_alpha   90.00
_cell.angle_beta   90.00
_cell.angle_gamma   90.00
#
_symmetry.space_group_name_H-M   'P 1'
#
loop_
_entity.id
_entity.type
_entity.pdbx_description
1 polymer ?
#
loop_
_entity_poly.entity_id
_entity_poly.type
_entity_poly.pdbx_seq_one_letter_code
_entity_poly.pdbx_strand_id
1 'polypeptide(L)'
;MLHFNNLKKLIPHHVFLTKKIGKSDFFLVGGCVREILLGTTKNPLDIDFTMAGNPLEIYENIDKDGISHFITEKYGTITLIPKDKDNELKYELTPLRAETGYQDCRHPEEIFWSDDLLLDVQRRDFTINAIYYTQQKLKTPVYEQKKIINEEMLLKILNKEGFIYLQNNETLIIQSQKLLSQLIPNAKLDTDFLYYLLDIQPYAYIFWAGEKKGKKQIQLQILIDPALGIQDLVLKKLRTVGNPDTRFQEDSLRLLRGLRFVNVLNQKLLTRTKKKKSDPTDKVRLFDFEPETWKSIKSNHNLLKTIAKERIKEELTKAFSQGNPFGLVGLLDEAEMLVILFPALALTKHIDQPIRYHPFDIYSHIILTLYHLQAINTNYLVRFAMLYHDVGKVGQYAEYGKNLSKEEIRILLAGPLNHRFSSAVLAEEDFRKLWFSHKEIEEIQRYIREHHTPWEILLWNPQNRAKRLRKLLSDAGFERVNNLLDINIADRMGMYNPLQNASDLSDSRYLKKLLLEIEQEEGQFRSKDLAVKGRDIMEYFNLKPGKIIGELLEVALDRVLGDIKKRNKADQIFANLANHLKNLEGKNKEGL
;
A
#
# COMPACT_ATOMS: atom_id res chain seq x y z
N MET A 1 -5.74 9.16 -20.62
CA MET A 1 -4.83 10.15 -21.25
C MET A 1 -3.59 10.29 -20.37
N LEU A 2 -2.40 10.29 -20.95
CA LEU A 2 -1.15 10.53 -20.21
C LEU A 2 -0.93 12.04 -20.00
N HIS A 3 -0.22 12.39 -18.94
CA HIS A 3 -0.02 13.79 -18.51
C HIS A 3 1.43 14.23 -18.69
N PHE A 4 1.88 14.34 -19.92
CA PHE A 4 3.26 14.72 -20.23
C PHE A 4 3.66 16.09 -19.66
N ASN A 5 2.77 17.05 -19.59
CA ASN A 5 3.02 18.34 -18.92
C ASN A 5 3.43 18.22 -17.45
N ASN A 6 3.12 17.09 -16.82
CA ASN A 6 3.56 16.84 -15.44
C ASN A 6 5.05 16.50 -15.35
N LEU A 7 5.72 16.11 -16.44
CA LEU A 7 7.16 15.80 -16.44
C LEU A 7 8.01 16.96 -15.93
N LYS A 8 7.55 18.19 -16.11
CA LYS A 8 8.21 19.37 -15.52
C LYS A 8 8.38 19.30 -14.00
N LYS A 9 7.61 18.47 -13.31
CA LYS A 9 7.75 18.22 -11.86
C LYS A 9 9.00 17.40 -11.52
N LEU A 10 9.57 16.69 -12.49
CA LEU A 10 10.81 15.95 -12.34
C LEU A 10 12.05 16.84 -12.51
N ILE A 11 11.87 18.05 -13.06
CA ILE A 11 12.97 19.00 -13.29
C ILE A 11 13.76 19.33 -12.01
N PRO A 12 13.13 19.66 -10.87
CA PRO A 12 13.88 19.96 -9.63
C PRO A 12 14.76 18.81 -9.18
N HIS A 13 14.27 17.57 -9.31
CA HIS A 13 15.01 16.36 -8.92
C HIS A 13 16.24 16.14 -9.83
N HIS A 14 16.06 16.30 -11.13
CA HIS A 14 17.17 16.22 -12.07
C HIS A 14 18.22 17.31 -11.79
N VAL A 15 17.80 18.56 -11.57
CA VAL A 15 18.70 19.68 -11.24
C VAL A 15 19.43 19.44 -9.92
N PHE A 16 18.75 18.90 -8.92
CA PHE A 16 19.36 18.54 -7.65
C PHE A 16 20.49 17.52 -7.87
N LEU A 17 20.24 16.43 -8.59
CA LEU A 17 21.26 15.42 -8.87
C LEU A 17 22.42 15.97 -9.70
N THR A 18 22.14 16.76 -10.74
CA THR A 18 23.21 17.39 -11.53
C THR A 18 24.19 18.20 -10.66
N LYS A 19 23.69 18.83 -9.60
CA LYS A 19 24.55 19.55 -8.63
C LYS A 19 25.36 18.58 -7.76
N LYS A 20 24.78 17.44 -7.38
CA LYS A 20 25.38 16.51 -6.42
C LYS A 20 26.39 15.54 -7.05
N ILE A 21 26.11 15.05 -8.27
CA ILE A 21 26.94 14.04 -8.93
C ILE A 21 27.70 14.56 -10.18
N GLY A 22 27.54 15.86 -10.51
CA GLY A 22 28.29 16.48 -11.61
C GLY A 22 27.75 16.12 -13.00
N LYS A 23 28.65 15.81 -13.95
CA LYS A 23 28.34 15.63 -15.38
C LYS A 23 28.05 14.20 -15.79
N SER A 24 27.91 13.25 -14.87
CA SER A 24 27.58 11.87 -15.20
C SER A 24 26.22 11.79 -15.88
N ASP A 25 26.07 10.89 -16.83
CA ASP A 25 24.79 10.61 -17.47
C ASP A 25 23.90 9.82 -16.51
N PHE A 26 22.72 10.35 -16.25
CA PHE A 26 21.73 9.71 -15.39
C PHE A 26 20.30 9.95 -15.88
N PHE A 27 19.43 9.02 -15.53
CA PHE A 27 18.05 8.98 -15.97
C PHE A 27 17.13 8.70 -14.77
N LEU A 28 16.05 9.47 -14.64
CA LEU A 28 14.96 9.06 -13.75
C LEU A 28 14.23 7.89 -14.40
N VAL A 29 13.78 6.94 -13.59
CA VAL A 29 13.17 5.72 -14.11
C VAL A 29 12.16 5.12 -13.12
N GLY A 30 11.40 4.14 -13.55
CA GLY A 30 10.55 3.37 -12.64
C GLY A 30 9.27 4.09 -12.20
N GLY A 31 8.96 3.96 -10.90
CA GLY A 31 7.70 4.42 -10.32
C GLY A 31 7.44 5.90 -10.49
N CYS A 32 8.44 6.74 -10.27
CA CYS A 32 8.30 8.20 -10.33
C CYS A 32 7.91 8.69 -11.73
N VAL A 33 8.53 8.18 -12.78
CA VAL A 33 8.20 8.54 -14.18
C VAL A 33 6.81 8.06 -14.54
N ARG A 34 6.50 6.79 -14.26
CA ARG A 34 5.20 6.18 -14.51
C ARG A 34 4.06 6.96 -13.84
N GLU A 35 4.17 7.27 -12.56
CA GLU A 35 3.11 7.93 -11.81
C GLU A 35 2.88 9.37 -12.22
N ILE A 36 3.94 10.07 -12.59
CA ILE A 36 3.86 11.41 -13.16
C ILE A 36 3.12 11.39 -14.50
N LEU A 37 3.45 10.43 -15.39
CA LEU A 37 2.76 10.25 -16.68
C LEU A 37 1.29 9.88 -16.50
N LEU A 38 0.96 9.03 -15.55
CA LEU A 38 -0.43 8.68 -15.21
C LEU A 38 -1.15 9.82 -14.49
N GLY A 39 -0.42 10.79 -13.93
CA GLY A 39 -0.96 11.86 -13.11
C GLY A 39 -1.58 11.37 -11.80
N THR A 40 -1.12 10.23 -11.29
CA THR A 40 -1.59 9.62 -10.03
C THR A 40 -0.90 10.21 -8.81
N THR A 41 0.25 10.84 -8.98
CA THR A 41 0.91 11.62 -7.93
C THR A 41 1.18 13.05 -8.39
N LYS A 42 1.26 13.97 -7.43
CA LYS A 42 1.71 15.34 -7.69
C LYS A 42 3.21 15.49 -7.43
N ASN A 43 3.72 14.86 -6.39
CA ASN A 43 5.11 14.87 -5.99
C ASN A 43 5.49 13.46 -5.55
N PRO A 44 6.34 12.74 -6.29
CA PRO A 44 6.88 11.47 -5.83
C PRO A 44 7.84 11.71 -4.66
N LEU A 45 7.85 10.81 -3.68
CA LEU A 45 8.75 10.87 -2.52
C LEU A 45 9.98 9.98 -2.72
N ASP A 46 9.79 8.84 -3.37
CA ASP A 46 10.87 7.94 -3.78
C ASP A 46 11.24 8.22 -5.24
N ILE A 47 12.46 8.66 -5.46
CA ILE A 47 12.96 9.04 -6.78
C ILE A 47 14.08 8.10 -7.17
N ASP A 48 13.75 7.20 -8.10
CA ASP A 48 14.69 6.24 -8.65
C ASP A 48 15.43 6.85 -9.84
N PHE A 49 16.77 6.74 -9.80
CA PHE A 49 17.64 7.07 -10.90
C PHE A 49 18.46 5.86 -11.31
N THR A 50 18.80 5.83 -12.58
CA THR A 50 19.88 4.97 -13.05
C THR A 50 20.98 5.86 -13.64
N MET A 51 22.24 5.45 -13.51
CA MET A 51 23.42 6.24 -13.90
C MET A 51 24.44 5.40 -14.64
N ALA A 52 25.10 5.99 -15.62
CA ALA A 52 26.26 5.43 -16.29
C ALA A 52 27.53 5.63 -15.46
N GLY A 53 28.50 4.75 -15.62
CA GLY A 53 29.81 4.84 -15.00
C GLY A 53 29.97 4.04 -13.72
N ASN A 54 31.18 4.09 -13.16
CA ASN A 54 31.54 3.37 -11.95
C ASN A 54 30.87 4.01 -10.70
N PRO A 55 29.99 3.29 -9.99
CA PRO A 55 29.28 3.83 -8.83
C PRO A 55 30.21 4.21 -7.67
N LEU A 56 31.36 3.55 -7.52
CA LEU A 56 32.31 3.86 -6.45
C LEU A 56 32.99 5.22 -6.71
N GLU A 57 33.43 5.46 -7.94
CA GLU A 57 34.01 6.74 -8.33
C GLU A 57 32.99 7.88 -8.22
N ILE A 58 31.74 7.64 -8.62
CA ILE A 58 30.66 8.63 -8.47
C ILE A 58 30.41 8.93 -6.99
N TYR A 59 30.38 7.90 -6.13
CA TYR A 59 30.14 8.03 -4.70
C TYR A 59 31.25 8.84 -3.99
N GLU A 60 32.50 8.64 -4.37
CA GLU A 60 33.63 9.40 -3.83
C GLU A 60 33.55 10.88 -4.18
N ASN A 61 33.07 11.19 -5.38
CA ASN A 61 33.01 12.54 -5.92
C ASN A 61 31.68 13.27 -5.68
N ILE A 62 30.75 12.69 -4.91
CA ILE A 62 29.48 13.35 -4.58
C ILE A 62 29.73 14.60 -3.76
N ASP A 63 29.05 15.71 -4.12
CA ASP A 63 28.92 16.87 -3.24
C ASP A 63 28.07 16.52 -2.02
N LYS A 64 28.73 16.35 -0.87
CA LYS A 64 28.14 15.85 0.39
C LYS A 64 27.40 16.91 1.19
N ASP A 65 27.45 18.17 0.76
CA ASP A 65 26.81 19.27 1.48
C ASP A 65 25.28 19.11 1.53
N GLY A 66 24.71 19.27 2.72
CA GLY A 66 23.25 19.25 2.94
C GLY A 66 22.56 17.90 2.70
N ILE A 67 23.31 16.78 2.58
CA ILE A 67 22.74 15.44 2.39
C ILE A 67 23.33 14.42 3.37
N SER A 68 22.55 13.40 3.69
CA SER A 68 23.03 12.09 4.18
C SER A 68 23.14 11.15 2.98
N HIS A 69 24.21 10.35 2.92
CA HIS A 69 24.47 9.47 1.78
C HIS A 69 25.11 8.17 2.23
N PHE A 70 24.81 7.09 1.53
CA PHE A 70 25.44 5.79 1.70
C PHE A 70 25.38 5.01 0.40
N ILE A 71 26.27 4.00 0.26
CA ILE A 71 26.31 3.09 -0.89
C ILE A 71 26.09 1.65 -0.42
N THR A 72 25.31 0.90 -1.18
CA THR A 72 25.18 -0.55 -1.02
C THR A 72 26.19 -1.21 -1.95
N GLU A 73 27.35 -1.60 -1.40
CA GLU A 73 28.51 -2.04 -2.17
C GLU A 73 28.20 -3.14 -3.19
N LYS A 74 27.44 -4.18 -2.78
CA LYS A 74 27.11 -5.32 -3.64
C LYS A 74 26.43 -4.92 -4.96
N TYR A 75 25.60 -3.90 -4.94
CA TYR A 75 24.79 -3.47 -6.11
C TYR A 75 25.19 -2.09 -6.65
N GLY A 76 26.12 -1.42 -6.01
CA GLY A 76 26.52 -0.07 -6.36
C GLY A 76 25.41 0.99 -6.21
N THR A 77 24.33 0.67 -5.50
CA THR A 77 23.22 1.62 -5.33
C THR A 77 23.59 2.69 -4.31
N ILE A 78 23.55 3.95 -4.73
CA ILE A 78 23.82 5.12 -3.89
C ILE A 78 22.49 5.72 -3.44
N THR A 79 22.34 5.91 -2.14
CA THR A 79 21.18 6.60 -1.57
C THR A 79 21.56 7.97 -1.08
N LEU A 80 20.77 8.99 -1.48
CA LEU A 80 20.92 10.37 -1.04
C LEU A 80 19.64 10.83 -0.35
N ILE A 81 19.78 11.37 0.86
CA ILE A 81 18.66 11.88 1.66
C ILE A 81 18.98 13.35 2.01
N PRO A 82 18.21 14.31 1.49
CA PRO A 82 18.34 15.72 1.88
C PRO A 82 18.14 15.90 3.38
N LYS A 83 18.96 16.73 4.04
CA LYS A 83 18.86 17.00 5.48
C LYS A 83 17.76 18.00 5.86
N ASP A 84 16.90 18.35 4.93
CA ASP A 84 15.77 19.23 5.20
C ASP A 84 14.74 18.51 6.08
N LYS A 85 14.44 19.07 7.25
CA LYS A 85 13.64 18.41 8.30
C LYS A 85 12.18 18.15 7.90
N ASP A 86 11.68 18.82 6.87
CA ASP A 86 10.29 18.73 6.42
C ASP A 86 10.11 17.79 5.21
N ASN A 87 11.16 17.11 4.74
CA ASN A 87 11.14 16.38 3.49
C ASN A 87 11.55 14.90 3.69
N GLU A 88 10.62 14.00 3.56
CA GLU A 88 10.86 12.53 3.52
C GLU A 88 11.44 12.07 2.16
N LEU A 89 12.05 12.99 1.40
CA LEU A 89 12.50 12.75 0.04
C LEU A 89 13.75 11.87 0.02
N LYS A 90 13.71 10.80 -0.75
CA LYS A 90 14.81 9.86 -0.93
C LYS A 90 15.14 9.72 -2.41
N TYR A 91 16.43 9.78 -2.73
CA TYR A 91 16.95 9.52 -4.07
C TYR A 91 17.76 8.23 -4.06
N GLU A 92 17.41 7.28 -4.93
CA GLU A 92 18.15 6.05 -5.14
C GLU A 92 18.78 6.05 -6.54
N LEU A 93 20.10 6.01 -6.57
CA LEU A 93 20.87 5.98 -7.81
C LEU A 93 21.44 4.57 -7.99
N THR A 94 20.95 3.84 -8.97
CA THR A 94 21.42 2.50 -9.29
C THR A 94 22.27 2.56 -10.57
N PRO A 95 23.46 1.95 -10.62
CA PRO A 95 24.25 1.94 -11.84
C PRO A 95 23.51 1.18 -12.96
N LEU A 96 23.70 1.62 -14.19
CA LEU A 96 23.38 0.82 -15.36
C LEU A 96 24.18 -0.48 -15.28
N ARG A 97 23.53 -1.63 -15.44
CA ARG A 97 24.20 -2.91 -15.26
C ARG A 97 23.53 -4.03 -16.05
N ALA A 98 24.35 -4.99 -16.44
CA ALA A 98 23.91 -6.32 -16.85
C ALA A 98 23.95 -7.27 -15.65
N GLU A 99 23.06 -8.21 -15.62
CA GLU A 99 22.95 -9.26 -14.60
C GLU A 99 22.90 -10.62 -15.29
N THR A 100 23.73 -11.57 -14.85
CA THR A 100 23.79 -12.93 -15.41
C THR A 100 23.78 -13.97 -14.30
N GLY A 101 23.25 -15.18 -14.62
CA GLY A 101 23.24 -16.31 -13.70
C GLY A 101 22.32 -16.09 -12.49
N TYR A 102 21.16 -16.74 -12.50
CA TYR A 102 20.22 -16.69 -11.37
C TYR A 102 19.97 -18.11 -10.89
N GLN A 103 20.73 -18.60 -9.91
CA GLN A 103 20.55 -19.96 -9.36
C GLN A 103 19.46 -20.02 -8.29
N ASP A 104 19.29 -18.95 -7.51
CA ASP A 104 18.35 -18.90 -6.38
C ASP A 104 17.04 -18.14 -6.69
N CYS A 105 16.75 -17.88 -7.97
CA CYS A 105 15.60 -17.07 -8.42
C CYS A 105 15.56 -15.66 -7.80
N ARG A 106 16.72 -15.08 -7.46
CA ARG A 106 16.82 -13.75 -6.83
C ARG A 106 18.11 -12.99 -7.11
N HIS A 107 19.24 -13.64 -6.89
CA HIS A 107 20.53 -12.97 -6.92
C HIS A 107 21.25 -13.34 -8.20
N PRO A 108 21.63 -12.36 -9.02
CA PRO A 108 22.54 -12.63 -10.10
C PRO A 108 23.89 -13.10 -9.53
N GLU A 109 24.50 -14.07 -10.17
CA GLU A 109 25.85 -14.54 -9.83
C GLU A 109 26.87 -13.47 -10.15
N GLU A 110 26.69 -12.81 -11.28
CA GLU A 110 27.58 -11.77 -11.75
C GLU A 110 26.82 -10.49 -12.09
N ILE A 111 27.41 -9.37 -11.69
CA ILE A 111 26.91 -8.02 -11.97
C ILE A 111 28.02 -7.27 -12.70
N PHE A 112 27.71 -6.81 -13.91
CA PHE A 112 28.62 -5.99 -14.72
C PHE A 112 28.03 -4.58 -14.83
N TRP A 113 28.74 -3.59 -14.33
CA TRP A 113 28.37 -2.19 -14.54
C TRP A 113 28.59 -1.85 -16.02
N SER A 114 27.67 -1.07 -16.56
CA SER A 114 27.64 -0.74 -17.98
C SER A 114 27.21 0.70 -18.19
N ASP A 115 27.57 1.23 -19.35
CA ASP A 115 27.04 2.50 -19.84
C ASP A 115 25.87 2.29 -20.81
N ASP A 116 25.55 1.02 -21.12
CA ASP A 116 24.47 0.66 -22.03
C ASP A 116 23.12 0.60 -21.32
N LEU A 117 22.21 1.51 -21.70
CA LEU A 117 20.86 1.59 -21.19
C LEU A 117 20.02 0.36 -21.53
N LEU A 118 20.26 -0.30 -22.68
CA LEU A 118 19.49 -1.47 -23.09
C LEU A 118 19.72 -2.66 -22.16
N LEU A 119 20.90 -2.80 -21.60
CA LEU A 119 21.19 -3.84 -20.60
C LEU A 119 20.40 -3.59 -19.31
N ASP A 120 20.25 -2.33 -18.87
CA ASP A 120 19.39 -2.00 -17.72
C ASP A 120 17.91 -2.26 -18.01
N VAL A 121 17.44 -1.97 -19.24
CA VAL A 121 16.07 -2.27 -19.65
C VAL A 121 15.78 -3.77 -19.54
N GLN A 122 16.70 -4.61 -20.03
CA GLN A 122 16.51 -6.06 -20.08
C GLN A 122 16.35 -6.71 -18.71
N ARG A 123 16.90 -6.15 -17.63
CA ARG A 123 16.76 -6.69 -16.27
C ARG A 123 15.49 -6.19 -15.54
N ARG A 124 14.76 -5.21 -16.08
CA ARG A 124 13.57 -4.65 -15.44
C ARG A 124 12.40 -5.62 -15.45
N ASP A 125 11.49 -5.42 -14.48
CA ASP A 125 10.33 -6.28 -14.29
C ASP A 125 9.26 -6.08 -15.39
N PHE A 126 8.74 -4.84 -15.50
CA PHE A 126 7.63 -4.51 -16.37
C PHE A 126 7.94 -3.32 -17.26
N THR A 127 7.41 -3.32 -18.48
CA THR A 127 7.60 -2.27 -19.48
C THR A 127 7.30 -0.89 -18.96
N ILE A 128 6.22 -0.74 -18.19
CA ILE A 128 5.79 0.54 -17.60
C ILE A 128 6.76 1.09 -16.53
N ASN A 129 7.71 0.29 -16.08
CA ASN A 129 8.79 0.67 -15.15
C ASN A 129 10.14 0.86 -15.87
N ALA A 130 10.17 0.65 -17.19
CA ALA A 130 11.35 0.78 -18.04
C ALA A 130 11.28 2.03 -18.94
N ILE A 131 10.62 3.08 -18.46
CA ILE A 131 10.54 4.39 -19.11
C ILE A 131 11.53 5.30 -18.41
N TYR A 132 12.45 5.88 -19.14
CA TYR A 132 13.54 6.72 -18.64
C TYR A 132 13.27 8.17 -18.97
N TYR A 133 13.64 9.06 -18.06
CA TYR A 133 13.51 10.49 -18.23
C TYR A 133 14.84 11.18 -17.94
N THR A 134 15.25 12.09 -18.82
CA THR A 134 16.42 12.94 -18.61
C THR A 134 16.18 14.35 -19.12
N GLN A 135 17.11 15.25 -18.83
CA GLN A 135 17.14 16.61 -19.33
C GLN A 135 18.47 16.89 -19.99
N GLN A 136 18.39 17.51 -21.14
CA GLN A 136 19.55 17.99 -21.83
C GLN A 136 19.51 19.51 -21.97
N LYS A 137 20.66 20.17 -21.81
CA LYS A 137 20.83 21.59 -22.14
C LYS A 137 21.10 21.71 -23.63
N LEU A 138 20.29 22.51 -24.30
CA LEU A 138 20.58 22.86 -25.70
C LEU A 138 21.80 23.77 -25.76
N LYS A 139 22.81 23.33 -26.52
CA LYS A 139 23.95 24.15 -26.93
C LYS A 139 23.76 24.56 -28.36
N THR A 140 24.08 25.79 -28.73
CA THR A 140 24.03 26.26 -30.11
C THR A 140 25.32 25.90 -30.84
N PRO A 141 25.33 25.60 -32.09
CA PRO A 141 24.49 25.40 -33.29
C PRO A 141 24.70 24.11 -34.12
N VAL A 142 23.93 24.01 -35.12
CA VAL A 142 23.93 23.54 -36.52
C VAL A 142 23.57 22.10 -36.82
N TYR A 143 22.60 21.94 -37.72
CA TYR A 143 22.16 20.66 -38.25
C TYR A 143 21.82 20.54 -39.72
N GLU A 144 22.16 19.40 -40.27
CA GLU A 144 21.75 18.87 -41.56
C GLU A 144 20.66 17.78 -41.41
N GLN A 145 19.89 17.55 -42.49
CA GLN A 145 18.53 17.08 -42.53
C GLN A 145 18.30 15.56 -42.51
N LYS A 146 17.22 15.08 -41.86
CA LYS A 146 16.63 13.73 -42.03
C LYS A 146 15.13 13.64 -41.74
N LYS A 147 14.36 12.69 -42.30
CA LYS A 147 12.88 12.64 -42.51
C LYS A 147 12.07 11.94 -41.40
N ILE A 148 10.76 12.23 -41.25
CA ILE A 148 9.81 11.65 -40.24
C ILE A 148 8.77 10.72 -40.88
N ILE A 149 8.35 9.73 -40.09
CA ILE A 149 7.30 8.79 -40.44
C ILE A 149 6.12 8.90 -39.45
N ASN A 150 4.92 9.16 -40.03
CA ASN A 150 3.59 9.04 -39.42
C ASN A 150 3.26 9.93 -38.22
N GLU A 151 3.22 11.21 -38.42
CA GLU A 151 2.91 12.30 -37.51
C GLU A 151 1.49 12.26 -36.95
N GLU A 152 0.51 11.83 -37.76
CA GLU A 152 -0.92 12.00 -37.48
C GLU A 152 -1.43 11.10 -36.34
N MET A 153 -0.92 9.90 -36.20
CA MET A 153 -1.34 8.94 -35.20
C MET A 153 -0.76 9.28 -33.82
N LEU A 154 0.46 9.77 -33.78
CA LEU A 154 1.12 10.18 -32.55
C LEU A 154 0.57 11.50 -32.03
N LEU A 155 0.35 12.46 -32.92
CA LEU A 155 -0.31 13.72 -32.60
C LEU A 155 -1.75 13.52 -32.12
N LYS A 156 -2.48 12.52 -32.64
CA LYS A 156 -3.80 12.12 -32.11
C LYS A 156 -3.73 11.52 -30.70
N ILE A 157 -2.66 10.77 -30.37
CA ILE A 157 -2.47 10.16 -29.04
C ILE A 157 -1.96 11.20 -28.03
N LEU A 158 -1.09 12.09 -28.46
CA LEU A 158 -0.37 13.05 -27.61
C LEU A 158 -1.03 14.43 -27.57
N ASN A 159 -1.95 14.69 -28.42
CA ASN A 159 -2.82 15.85 -28.66
C ASN A 159 -2.45 17.16 -27.93
N LYS A 160 -1.96 18.14 -28.68
CA LYS A 160 -1.83 19.58 -28.33
C LYS A 160 -0.68 20.03 -27.45
N GLU A 161 0.25 19.17 -27.03
CA GLU A 161 1.21 19.52 -26.01
C GLU A 161 2.69 19.55 -26.45
N GLY A 162 2.98 19.55 -27.74
CA GLY A 162 4.34 19.84 -28.25
C GLY A 162 5.37 18.72 -28.06
N PHE A 163 5.01 17.47 -28.40
CA PHE A 163 5.93 16.34 -28.41
C PHE A 163 6.62 16.13 -29.74
N ILE A 164 7.84 15.59 -29.67
CA ILE A 164 8.55 15.05 -30.79
C ILE A 164 8.82 13.59 -30.51
N TYR A 165 8.32 12.72 -31.37
CA TYR A 165 8.56 11.29 -31.34
C TYR A 165 9.76 10.94 -32.22
N LEU A 166 10.74 10.26 -31.65
CA LEU A 166 11.90 9.75 -32.36
C LEU A 166 11.78 8.23 -32.48
N GLN A 167 11.69 7.73 -33.70
CA GLN A 167 11.78 6.32 -34.02
C GLN A 167 13.07 6.08 -34.81
N ASN A 168 13.66 4.88 -34.76
CA ASN A 168 14.92 4.47 -35.38
C ASN A 168 15.00 4.72 -36.89
N ASN A 169 14.78 5.93 -37.29
CA ASN A 169 14.83 6.33 -38.69
C ASN A 169 15.41 7.73 -38.84
N GLU A 170 16.36 7.83 -39.74
CA GLU A 170 16.96 9.08 -40.21
C GLU A 170 15.96 10.21 -40.45
N THR A 171 14.70 9.85 -40.73
CA THR A 171 13.58 10.74 -41.04
C THR A 171 13.10 11.61 -39.86
N LEU A 172 13.38 11.25 -38.60
CA LEU A 172 12.83 11.91 -37.42
C LEU A 172 13.54 13.19 -37.01
N ILE A 173 14.84 13.26 -37.27
CA ILE A 173 15.65 14.40 -36.83
C ILE A 173 15.25 15.70 -37.54
N ILE A 174 14.80 15.66 -38.80
CA ILE A 174 14.50 16.86 -39.59
C ILE A 174 13.21 17.56 -39.18
N GLN A 175 12.14 16.83 -38.98
CA GLN A 175 10.89 17.46 -38.55
C GLN A 175 11.03 17.97 -37.09
N SER A 176 11.82 17.29 -36.30
CA SER A 176 12.19 17.79 -34.99
C SER A 176 12.85 19.14 -35.04
N GLN A 177 13.78 19.35 -35.99
CA GLN A 177 14.40 20.66 -36.20
C GLN A 177 13.43 21.68 -36.79
N LYS A 178 12.62 21.29 -37.77
CA LYS A 178 11.62 22.16 -38.36
C LYS A 178 10.57 22.57 -37.35
N LEU A 179 10.13 21.67 -36.49
CA LEU A 179 9.19 21.96 -35.42
C LEU A 179 9.86 22.78 -34.30
N LEU A 180 11.07 22.45 -33.91
CA LEU A 180 11.87 23.21 -32.95
C LEU A 180 12.21 24.60 -33.45
N SER A 181 12.60 24.76 -34.72
CA SER A 181 12.88 26.07 -35.32
C SER A 181 11.63 26.91 -35.52
N GLN A 182 10.46 26.30 -35.69
CA GLN A 182 9.16 26.99 -35.72
C GLN A 182 8.71 27.42 -34.32
N LEU A 183 8.95 26.58 -33.31
CA LEU A 183 8.58 26.86 -31.93
C LEU A 183 9.60 27.78 -31.26
N ILE A 184 10.87 27.70 -31.64
CA ILE A 184 11.96 28.48 -31.07
C ILE A 184 12.97 28.85 -32.14
N PRO A 185 12.90 30.10 -32.64
CA PRO A 185 13.90 30.60 -33.54
C PRO A 185 15.30 30.53 -32.93
N ASN A 186 16.27 29.87 -33.59
CA ASN A 186 17.67 29.68 -33.18
C ASN A 186 17.96 28.64 -32.10
N ALA A 187 17.05 27.69 -31.82
CA ALA A 187 17.37 26.55 -30.95
C ALA A 187 18.21 25.51 -31.68
N LYS A 188 19.20 24.97 -30.99
CA LYS A 188 20.14 23.98 -31.51
C LYS A 188 20.25 22.80 -30.54
N LEU A 189 20.11 21.59 -31.06
CA LEU A 189 20.21 20.31 -30.35
C LEU A 189 21.67 19.81 -30.36
N ASP A 190 22.10 19.22 -29.25
CA ASP A 190 23.36 18.50 -29.18
C ASP A 190 23.24 17.18 -29.97
N THR A 191 24.02 17.05 -31.04
CA THR A 191 23.95 15.95 -31.98
C THR A 191 24.39 14.63 -31.41
N ASP A 192 25.50 14.65 -30.65
CA ASP A 192 26.11 13.43 -30.15
C ASP A 192 25.15 12.70 -29.21
N PHE A 193 24.42 13.47 -28.41
CA PHE A 193 23.38 12.93 -27.56
C PHE A 193 22.15 12.44 -28.36
N LEU A 194 21.80 13.10 -29.46
CA LEU A 194 20.72 12.62 -30.35
C LEU A 194 21.13 11.34 -31.09
N TYR A 195 22.38 11.22 -31.55
CA TYR A 195 22.89 9.98 -32.09
C TYR A 195 22.91 8.86 -31.07
N TYR A 196 23.34 9.11 -29.87
CA TYR A 196 23.26 8.17 -28.75
C TYR A 196 21.79 7.72 -28.51
N LEU A 197 20.84 8.63 -28.46
CA LEU A 197 19.43 8.28 -28.31
C LEU A 197 18.87 7.49 -29.47
N LEU A 198 19.34 7.72 -30.69
CA LEU A 198 18.95 6.96 -31.89
C LEU A 198 19.53 5.54 -31.88
N ASP A 199 20.70 5.34 -31.29
CA ASP A 199 21.31 4.02 -31.11
C ASP A 199 20.63 3.18 -30.02
N ILE A 200 20.01 3.81 -29.03
CA ILE A 200 19.32 3.14 -27.90
C ILE A 200 17.91 2.61 -28.27
N GLN A 201 17.50 2.72 -29.45
CA GLN A 201 16.14 2.52 -29.99
C GLN A 201 15.38 1.26 -29.53
N PRO A 202 14.01 1.23 -29.64
CA PRO A 202 13.29 1.77 -30.81
C PRO A 202 12.58 3.13 -30.63
N TYR A 203 12.34 3.63 -29.43
CA TYR A 203 11.52 4.84 -29.30
C TYR A 203 12.03 5.82 -28.26
N ALA A 204 12.32 7.06 -28.64
CA ALA A 204 12.55 8.18 -27.73
C ALA A 204 11.51 9.27 -27.95
N TYR A 205 10.99 9.80 -26.86
CA TYR A 205 10.05 10.90 -26.88
C TYR A 205 10.71 12.15 -26.31
N ILE A 206 10.65 13.24 -27.04
CA ILE A 206 11.18 14.52 -26.61
C ILE A 206 10.02 15.45 -26.28
N PHE A 207 10.04 15.97 -25.08
CA PHE A 207 9.08 16.93 -24.60
C PHE A 207 9.75 18.29 -24.38
N TRP A 208 9.09 19.35 -24.80
CA TRP A 208 9.58 20.69 -24.60
C TRP A 208 8.84 21.42 -23.48
N ALA A 209 9.60 21.94 -22.48
CA ALA A 209 9.08 22.85 -21.46
C ALA A 209 9.48 24.27 -21.81
N GLY A 210 8.49 25.10 -22.12
CA GLY A 210 8.66 26.46 -22.61
C GLY A 210 9.56 27.38 -21.77
N GLU A 211 9.95 28.50 -22.37
CA GLU A 211 10.85 29.52 -21.84
C GLU A 211 10.53 29.98 -20.41
N LYS A 212 11.54 30.02 -19.57
CA LYS A 212 11.56 30.98 -18.45
C LYS A 212 11.87 32.36 -19.01
N LYS A 213 10.90 33.28 -18.93
CA LYS A 213 11.07 34.68 -19.31
C LYS A 213 12.45 35.18 -18.86
N GLY A 214 13.29 35.57 -19.82
CA GLY A 214 14.54 36.27 -19.62
C GLY A 214 15.84 35.45 -19.62
N LYS A 215 15.87 34.15 -19.87
CA LYS A 215 17.10 33.36 -20.06
C LYS A 215 17.09 32.54 -21.34
N LYS A 216 18.10 32.76 -22.19
CA LYS A 216 18.30 32.09 -23.48
C LYS A 216 18.65 30.57 -23.40
N GLN A 217 18.31 29.86 -22.32
CA GLN A 217 18.60 28.43 -22.18
C GLN A 217 17.30 27.65 -22.20
N ILE A 218 17.14 26.83 -23.23
CA ILE A 218 16.03 25.90 -23.38
C ILE A 218 16.46 24.57 -22.77
N GLN A 219 15.64 24.02 -21.88
CA GLN A 219 15.83 22.69 -21.34
C GLN A 219 14.97 21.71 -22.10
N LEU A 220 15.60 20.74 -22.76
CA LEU A 220 14.92 19.64 -23.42
C LEU A 220 14.63 18.55 -22.39
N GLN A 221 13.40 18.06 -22.39
CA GLN A 221 12.98 16.91 -21.59
C GLN A 221 12.83 15.70 -22.50
N ILE A 222 13.49 14.61 -22.15
CA ILE A 222 13.57 13.45 -23.03
C ILE A 222 13.03 12.23 -22.27
N LEU A 223 12.07 11.53 -22.88
CA LEU A 223 11.66 10.20 -22.50
C LEU A 223 12.27 9.18 -23.47
N ILE A 224 12.86 8.15 -22.91
CA ILE A 224 13.43 7.02 -23.66
C ILE A 224 12.63 5.78 -23.25
N ASP A 225 12.01 5.11 -24.21
CA ASP A 225 11.08 4.00 -23.99
C ASP A 225 11.38 2.79 -24.85
N PRO A 226 12.48 2.06 -24.60
CA PRO A 226 12.89 0.90 -25.41
C PRO A 226 11.94 -0.30 -25.30
N ALA A 227 11.19 -0.38 -24.19
CA ALA A 227 10.31 -1.51 -23.89
C ALA A 227 8.84 -1.25 -24.23
N LEU A 228 8.50 -0.14 -24.91
CA LEU A 228 7.12 0.25 -25.24
C LEU A 228 6.21 0.48 -24.00
N GLY A 229 6.80 0.87 -22.87
CA GLY A 229 6.06 1.11 -21.64
C GLY A 229 5.03 2.24 -21.75
N ILE A 230 5.28 3.28 -22.56
CA ILE A 230 4.32 4.36 -22.82
C ILE A 230 3.08 3.81 -23.53
N GLN A 231 3.27 2.92 -24.51
CA GLN A 231 2.16 2.24 -25.18
C GLN A 231 1.34 1.42 -24.18
N ASP A 232 1.99 0.64 -23.32
CA ASP A 232 1.32 -0.16 -22.30
C ASP A 232 0.60 0.73 -21.25
N LEU A 233 1.16 1.90 -20.90
CA LEU A 233 0.46 2.89 -20.07
C LEU A 233 -0.82 3.42 -20.73
N VAL A 234 -0.81 3.68 -22.05
CA VAL A 234 -2.00 4.11 -22.80
C VAL A 234 -3.03 3.00 -22.85
N LEU A 235 -2.58 1.78 -23.18
CA LEU A 235 -3.43 0.59 -23.29
C LEU A 235 -3.88 0.04 -21.94
N LYS A 236 -3.32 0.55 -20.83
CA LYS A 236 -3.56 0.04 -19.48
C LYS A 236 -3.24 -1.46 -19.38
N LYS A 237 -2.11 -1.88 -19.94
CA LYS A 237 -1.61 -3.25 -19.87
C LYS A 237 -0.37 -3.34 -18.98
N LEU A 238 -0.31 -4.40 -18.17
CA LEU A 238 0.92 -4.78 -17.48
C LEU A 238 1.59 -5.91 -18.24
N ARG A 239 2.76 -5.63 -18.77
CA ARG A 239 3.57 -6.54 -19.58
C ARG A 239 4.98 -6.63 -18.99
N THR A 240 5.58 -7.84 -18.95
CA THR A 240 6.99 -8.01 -18.60
C THR A 240 7.91 -7.45 -19.69
N VAL A 241 9.10 -7.05 -19.30
CA VAL A 241 10.15 -6.77 -20.28
C VAL A 241 10.69 -8.10 -20.81
N GLY A 242 10.58 -8.34 -22.12
CA GLY A 242 11.00 -9.61 -22.74
C GLY A 242 10.08 -10.79 -22.40
N ASN A 243 10.67 -12.00 -22.36
CA ASN A 243 9.89 -13.22 -22.14
C ASN A 243 9.41 -13.32 -20.68
N PRO A 244 8.10 -13.51 -20.43
CA PRO A 244 7.56 -13.54 -19.08
C PRO A 244 8.11 -14.68 -18.22
N ASP A 245 8.23 -15.91 -18.77
CA ASP A 245 8.70 -17.06 -18.01
C ASP A 245 10.13 -16.86 -17.53
N THR A 246 11.00 -16.37 -18.43
CA THR A 246 12.38 -16.02 -18.07
C THR A 246 12.41 -14.98 -16.96
N ARG A 247 11.61 -13.92 -17.07
CA ARG A 247 11.56 -12.84 -16.05
C ARG A 247 11.12 -13.33 -14.69
N PHE A 248 10.15 -14.25 -14.61
CA PHE A 248 9.67 -14.80 -13.35
C PHE A 248 10.62 -15.83 -12.75
N GLN A 249 11.37 -16.58 -13.57
CA GLN A 249 12.41 -17.48 -13.12
C GLN A 249 13.64 -16.75 -12.56
N GLU A 250 14.00 -15.59 -13.12
CA GLU A 250 15.11 -14.76 -12.62
C GLU A 250 14.80 -14.15 -11.25
N ASP A 251 13.63 -13.57 -11.06
CA ASP A 251 13.15 -13.07 -9.76
C ASP A 251 11.65 -13.39 -9.60
N SER A 252 11.39 -14.46 -8.88
CA SER A 252 10.02 -14.96 -8.66
C SER A 252 9.14 -13.95 -7.94
N LEU A 253 9.69 -12.96 -7.20
CA LEU A 253 8.90 -11.90 -6.57
C LEU A 253 8.16 -11.04 -7.60
N ARG A 254 8.63 -10.99 -8.85
CA ARG A 254 7.96 -10.27 -9.93
C ARG A 254 6.53 -10.75 -10.17
N LEU A 255 6.21 -12.01 -9.85
CA LEU A 255 4.84 -12.55 -9.86
C LEU A 255 3.93 -11.71 -8.94
N LEU A 256 4.30 -11.61 -7.66
CA LEU A 256 3.51 -10.87 -6.68
C LEU A 256 3.54 -9.35 -6.91
N ARG A 257 4.68 -8.83 -7.36
CA ARG A 257 4.81 -7.42 -7.79
C ARG A 257 3.85 -7.07 -8.92
N GLY A 258 3.67 -7.96 -9.91
CA GLY A 258 2.71 -7.77 -11.01
C GLY A 258 1.29 -7.62 -10.49
N LEU A 259 0.84 -8.53 -9.62
CA LEU A 259 -0.49 -8.47 -9.01
C LEU A 259 -0.66 -7.16 -8.21
N ARG A 260 0.34 -6.78 -7.42
CA ARG A 260 0.32 -5.51 -6.68
C ARG A 260 0.27 -4.30 -7.59
N PHE A 261 1.05 -4.25 -8.68
CA PHE A 261 1.04 -3.10 -9.59
C PHE A 261 -0.33 -2.89 -10.23
N VAL A 262 -0.95 -3.93 -10.79
CA VAL A 262 -2.30 -3.83 -11.34
C VAL A 262 -3.27 -3.33 -10.27
N ASN A 263 -3.21 -3.89 -9.09
CA ASN A 263 -4.08 -3.56 -7.97
C ASN A 263 -3.92 -2.10 -7.49
N VAL A 264 -2.70 -1.67 -7.19
CA VAL A 264 -2.42 -0.33 -6.66
C VAL A 264 -2.66 0.76 -7.73
N LEU A 265 -2.27 0.51 -8.98
CA LEU A 265 -2.50 1.47 -10.06
C LEU A 265 -4.00 1.67 -10.31
N ASN A 266 -4.78 0.60 -10.29
CA ASN A 266 -6.23 0.68 -10.44
C ASN A 266 -6.88 1.47 -9.31
N GLN A 267 -6.47 1.23 -8.07
CA GLN A 267 -6.97 2.00 -6.92
C GLN A 267 -6.64 3.49 -7.05
N LYS A 268 -5.41 3.84 -7.45
CA LYS A 268 -5.02 5.24 -7.68
C LYS A 268 -5.84 5.91 -8.79
N LEU A 269 -6.12 5.20 -9.88
CA LEU A 269 -6.94 5.72 -10.99
C LEU A 269 -8.39 5.97 -10.55
N LEU A 270 -9.00 5.01 -9.85
CA LEU A 270 -10.38 5.13 -9.33
C LEU A 270 -10.51 6.29 -8.33
N THR A 271 -9.56 6.42 -7.42
CA THR A 271 -9.55 7.52 -6.43
C THR A 271 -9.45 8.89 -7.11
N ARG A 272 -8.63 8.99 -8.17
CA ARG A 272 -8.49 10.23 -8.94
C ARG A 272 -9.77 10.62 -9.67
N THR A 273 -10.46 9.66 -10.26
CA THR A 273 -11.71 9.90 -11.00
C THR A 273 -12.81 10.41 -10.06
N LYS A 274 -12.95 9.78 -8.88
CA LYS A 274 -13.91 10.25 -7.85
C LYS A 274 -13.67 11.71 -7.43
N LYS A 275 -12.40 12.15 -7.33
CA LYS A 275 -12.07 13.54 -6.97
C LYS A 275 -12.39 14.57 -8.06
N LYS A 276 -12.45 14.16 -9.33
CA LYS A 276 -12.66 15.08 -10.47
C LYS A 276 -14.12 15.39 -10.78
N LYS A 277 -15.10 14.80 -10.08
CA LYS A 277 -16.54 14.89 -10.44
C LYS A 277 -16.77 14.65 -11.94
N SER A 278 -16.04 13.68 -12.54
CA SER A 278 -16.22 13.28 -13.92
C SER A 278 -17.65 12.75 -14.13
N ASP A 279 -18.15 12.92 -15.35
CA ASP A 279 -19.45 12.39 -15.76
C ASP A 279 -19.55 10.90 -15.38
N PRO A 280 -20.63 10.45 -14.72
CA PRO A 280 -20.83 9.04 -14.38
C PRO A 280 -20.74 8.08 -15.58
N THR A 281 -20.88 8.60 -16.80
CA THR A 281 -20.75 7.85 -18.05
C THR A 281 -19.31 7.62 -18.50
N ASP A 282 -18.34 8.36 -17.95
CA ASP A 282 -16.91 8.20 -18.24
C ASP A 282 -16.39 6.88 -17.64
N LYS A 283 -16.41 5.82 -18.44
CA LYS A 283 -15.84 4.51 -18.05
C LYS A 283 -14.32 4.62 -17.88
N VAL A 284 -13.86 4.49 -16.64
CA VAL A 284 -12.42 4.44 -16.33
C VAL A 284 -11.86 3.11 -16.83
N ARG A 285 -10.98 3.16 -17.83
CA ARG A 285 -10.23 1.98 -18.24
C ARG A 285 -9.16 1.67 -17.19
N LEU A 286 -9.26 0.50 -16.57
CA LEU A 286 -8.33 0.00 -15.56
C LEU A 286 -7.19 -0.79 -16.20
N PHE A 287 -6.09 -0.94 -15.45
CA PHE A 287 -5.00 -1.84 -15.83
C PHE A 287 -5.46 -3.29 -15.76
N ASP A 288 -4.98 -4.05 -16.72
CA ASP A 288 -5.11 -5.48 -16.80
C ASP A 288 -3.78 -6.07 -17.29
N PHE A 289 -3.58 -7.37 -17.14
CA PHE A 289 -2.39 -8.03 -17.65
C PHE A 289 -2.43 -8.16 -19.17
N GLU A 290 -1.27 -8.13 -19.76
CA GLU A 290 -1.09 -8.61 -21.11
C GLU A 290 -1.26 -10.16 -21.10
N PRO A 291 -1.91 -10.77 -22.12
CA PRO A 291 -2.31 -12.18 -22.06
C PRO A 291 -1.18 -13.18 -21.79
N GLU A 292 -0.01 -13.03 -22.44
CA GLU A 292 1.13 -13.94 -22.23
C GLU A 292 1.75 -13.75 -20.84
N THR A 293 1.81 -12.51 -20.35
CA THR A 293 2.24 -12.20 -18.98
C THR A 293 1.31 -12.85 -17.95
N TRP A 294 -0.01 -12.79 -18.15
CA TRP A 294 -0.97 -13.41 -17.24
C TRP A 294 -0.90 -14.94 -17.27
N LYS A 295 -0.79 -15.51 -18.45
CA LYS A 295 -0.62 -16.97 -18.62
C LYS A 295 0.64 -17.46 -17.87
N SER A 296 1.75 -16.75 -18.03
CA SER A 296 3.00 -17.06 -17.35
C SER A 296 2.92 -16.90 -15.84
N ILE A 297 2.21 -15.87 -15.31
CA ILE A 297 1.95 -15.72 -13.87
C ILE A 297 1.28 -16.98 -13.33
N LYS A 298 0.21 -17.46 -13.99
CA LYS A 298 -0.51 -18.66 -13.55
C LYS A 298 0.35 -19.92 -13.64
N SER A 299 1.09 -20.09 -14.73
CA SER A 299 1.97 -21.28 -14.90
C SER A 299 3.11 -21.33 -13.87
N ASN A 300 3.58 -20.18 -13.42
CA ASN A 300 4.74 -20.05 -12.52
C ASN A 300 4.36 -19.79 -11.04
N HIS A 301 3.08 -19.87 -10.65
CA HIS A 301 2.62 -19.55 -9.29
C HIS A 301 3.38 -20.28 -8.18
N ASN A 302 3.82 -21.53 -8.42
CA ASN A 302 4.57 -22.33 -7.45
C ASN A 302 5.95 -21.76 -7.11
N LEU A 303 6.52 -20.87 -7.95
CA LEU A 303 7.75 -20.18 -7.64
C LEU A 303 7.63 -19.25 -6.41
N LEU A 304 6.41 -18.89 -5.98
CA LEU A 304 6.20 -18.18 -4.71
C LEU A 304 6.81 -18.89 -3.50
N LYS A 305 6.88 -20.23 -3.54
CA LYS A 305 7.43 -21.04 -2.45
C LYS A 305 8.94 -20.83 -2.25
N THR A 306 9.65 -20.37 -3.29
CA THR A 306 11.10 -20.13 -3.27
C THR A 306 11.47 -18.73 -2.78
N ILE A 307 10.49 -17.82 -2.67
CA ILE A 307 10.73 -16.42 -2.31
C ILE A 307 10.95 -16.29 -0.80
N ALA A 308 11.93 -15.48 -0.41
CA ALA A 308 12.11 -15.07 0.98
C ALA A 308 10.85 -14.40 1.55
N LYS A 309 10.41 -14.84 2.72
CA LYS A 309 9.10 -14.47 3.29
C LYS A 309 9.00 -12.98 3.61
N GLU A 310 10.10 -12.34 3.96
CA GLU A 310 10.19 -10.89 4.18
C GLU A 310 9.77 -10.10 2.94
N ARG A 311 10.23 -10.53 1.77
CA ARG A 311 9.90 -9.88 0.49
C ARG A 311 8.42 -10.05 0.14
N ILE A 312 7.87 -11.25 0.40
CA ILE A 312 6.43 -11.51 0.24
C ILE A 312 5.63 -10.59 1.16
N LYS A 313 6.00 -10.52 2.44
CA LYS A 313 5.37 -9.65 3.43
C LYS A 313 5.37 -8.18 2.97
N GLU A 314 6.51 -7.67 2.49
CA GLU A 314 6.59 -6.29 2.01
C GLU A 314 5.63 -6.00 0.86
N GLU A 315 5.55 -6.88 -0.13
CA GLU A 315 4.65 -6.71 -1.28
C GLU A 315 3.19 -6.77 -0.85
N LEU A 316 2.83 -7.70 0.04
CA LEU A 316 1.48 -7.81 0.62
C LEU A 316 1.13 -6.57 1.45
N THR A 317 2.04 -6.11 2.31
CA THR A 317 1.82 -4.91 3.13
C THR A 317 1.60 -3.67 2.27
N LYS A 318 2.42 -3.47 1.22
CA LYS A 318 2.25 -2.39 0.25
C LYS A 318 0.89 -2.48 -0.46
N ALA A 319 0.48 -3.67 -0.87
CA ALA A 319 -0.80 -3.88 -1.56
C ALA A 319 -2.00 -3.66 -0.63
N PHE A 320 -1.93 -4.14 0.61
CA PHE A 320 -2.99 -3.96 1.61
C PHE A 320 -3.08 -2.51 2.13
N SER A 321 -1.97 -1.77 2.18
CA SER A 321 -1.97 -0.35 2.59
C SER A 321 -2.46 0.58 1.48
N GLN A 322 -1.94 0.41 0.25
CA GLN A 322 -2.07 1.38 -0.83
C GLN A 322 -3.06 0.98 -1.91
N GLY A 323 -3.36 -0.32 -2.01
CA GLY A 323 -4.20 -0.90 -3.04
C GLY A 323 -5.63 -1.16 -2.61
N ASN A 324 -6.25 -2.04 -3.38
CA ASN A 324 -7.57 -2.60 -3.16
C ASN A 324 -7.40 -4.06 -2.68
N PRO A 325 -7.42 -4.35 -1.36
CA PRO A 325 -7.25 -5.72 -0.85
C PRO A 325 -8.23 -6.73 -1.44
N PHE A 326 -9.49 -6.35 -1.62
CA PHE A 326 -10.50 -7.18 -2.29
C PHE A 326 -10.03 -7.63 -3.69
N GLY A 327 -9.63 -6.68 -4.53
CA GLY A 327 -9.15 -6.98 -5.88
C GLY A 327 -7.85 -7.78 -5.89
N LEU A 328 -6.96 -7.57 -4.91
CA LEU A 328 -5.74 -8.37 -4.79
C LEU A 328 -6.05 -9.83 -4.46
N VAL A 329 -6.94 -10.07 -3.51
CA VAL A 329 -7.32 -11.45 -3.12
C VAL A 329 -7.96 -12.17 -4.31
N GLY A 330 -8.80 -11.51 -5.11
CA GLY A 330 -9.33 -12.07 -6.35
C GLY A 330 -8.24 -12.45 -7.35
N LEU A 331 -7.24 -11.58 -7.57
CA LEU A 331 -6.10 -11.88 -8.45
C LEU A 331 -5.24 -13.03 -7.93
N LEU A 332 -5.00 -13.09 -6.61
CA LEU A 332 -4.27 -14.19 -5.98
C LEU A 332 -5.00 -15.53 -6.15
N ASP A 333 -6.33 -15.48 -6.07
CA ASP A 333 -7.16 -16.65 -6.26
C ASP A 333 -7.14 -17.17 -7.70
N GLU A 334 -7.37 -16.29 -8.68
CA GLU A 334 -7.29 -16.63 -10.10
C GLU A 334 -5.90 -17.14 -10.53
N ALA A 335 -4.84 -16.68 -9.85
CA ALA A 335 -3.46 -17.11 -10.09
C ALA A 335 -3.05 -18.35 -9.28
N GLU A 336 -3.96 -19.00 -8.56
CA GLU A 336 -3.70 -20.17 -7.69
C GLU A 336 -2.67 -19.90 -6.57
N MET A 337 -2.44 -18.64 -6.25
CA MET A 337 -1.48 -18.20 -5.22
C MET A 337 -2.12 -18.10 -3.83
N LEU A 338 -3.45 -18.05 -3.76
CA LEU A 338 -4.18 -17.86 -2.51
C LEU A 338 -3.88 -18.98 -1.51
N VAL A 339 -3.92 -20.23 -1.97
CA VAL A 339 -3.65 -21.43 -1.14
C VAL A 339 -2.21 -21.45 -0.60
N ILE A 340 -1.27 -20.82 -1.29
CA ILE A 340 0.13 -20.73 -0.86
C ILE A 340 0.32 -19.66 0.22
N LEU A 341 -0.34 -18.51 0.05
CA LEU A 341 -0.16 -17.35 0.91
C LEU A 341 -1.12 -17.32 2.11
N PHE A 342 -2.37 -17.74 1.89
CA PHE A 342 -3.46 -17.67 2.87
C PHE A 342 -4.23 -19.00 2.90
N PRO A 343 -3.58 -20.12 3.29
CA PRO A 343 -4.20 -21.45 3.23
C PRO A 343 -5.48 -21.56 4.07
N ALA A 344 -5.53 -20.95 5.25
CA ALA A 344 -6.73 -20.95 6.08
C ALA A 344 -7.93 -20.24 5.40
N LEU A 345 -7.66 -19.14 4.68
CA LEU A 345 -8.70 -18.47 3.89
C LEU A 345 -9.16 -19.34 2.72
N ALA A 346 -8.24 -20.02 2.03
CA ALA A 346 -8.58 -20.89 0.90
C ALA A 346 -9.50 -22.04 1.31
N LEU A 347 -9.40 -22.55 2.54
CA LEU A 347 -10.29 -23.60 3.09
C LEU A 347 -11.74 -23.13 3.28
N THR A 348 -12.01 -21.83 3.33
CA THR A 348 -13.37 -21.30 3.55
C THR A 348 -14.26 -21.35 2.31
N LYS A 349 -13.71 -21.67 1.15
CA LYS A 349 -14.43 -21.71 -0.12
C LYS A 349 -15.47 -22.83 -0.13
N HIS A 350 -16.64 -22.51 -0.67
CA HIS A 350 -17.74 -23.45 -0.84
C HIS A 350 -18.26 -24.07 0.46
N ILE A 351 -17.99 -23.41 1.61
CA ILE A 351 -18.57 -23.80 2.90
C ILE A 351 -19.75 -22.88 3.18
N ASP A 352 -20.95 -23.42 2.98
CA ASP A 352 -22.19 -22.69 3.19
C ASP A 352 -22.40 -22.29 4.66
N GLN A 353 -23.10 -21.19 4.86
CA GLN A 353 -23.54 -20.72 6.16
C GLN A 353 -25.07 -20.77 6.26
N PRO A 354 -25.66 -20.75 7.48
CA PRO A 354 -27.11 -20.70 7.62
C PRO A 354 -27.71 -19.47 6.94
N ILE A 355 -28.52 -19.67 5.90
CA ILE A 355 -29.12 -18.61 5.06
C ILE A 355 -29.82 -17.51 5.87
N ARG A 356 -30.34 -17.84 7.05
CA ARG A 356 -31.01 -16.88 7.93
C ARG A 356 -30.12 -15.69 8.30
N TYR A 357 -28.80 -15.89 8.40
CA TYR A 357 -27.86 -14.87 8.84
C TYR A 357 -26.90 -14.44 7.72
N HIS A 358 -26.53 -15.37 6.84
CA HIS A 358 -25.53 -15.14 5.79
C HIS A 358 -26.04 -15.71 4.46
N PRO A 359 -26.28 -14.86 3.44
CA PRO A 359 -26.73 -15.33 2.12
C PRO A 359 -25.60 -15.94 1.27
N PHE A 360 -24.35 -15.89 1.76
CA PHE A 360 -23.15 -16.32 1.06
C PHE A 360 -22.39 -17.39 1.84
N ASP A 361 -21.53 -18.16 1.18
CA ASP A 361 -20.53 -19.01 1.83
C ASP A 361 -19.54 -18.19 2.66
N ILE A 362 -18.70 -18.86 3.48
CA ILE A 362 -17.77 -18.15 4.37
C ILE A 362 -16.78 -17.31 3.58
N TYR A 363 -16.22 -17.83 2.48
CA TYR A 363 -15.27 -17.12 1.65
C TYR A 363 -15.88 -15.84 1.06
N SER A 364 -17.02 -15.98 0.41
CA SER A 364 -17.70 -14.85 -0.23
C SER A 364 -18.10 -13.77 0.77
N HIS A 365 -18.54 -14.16 1.98
CA HIS A 365 -18.78 -13.22 3.08
C HIS A 365 -17.50 -12.47 3.46
N ILE A 366 -16.38 -13.15 3.72
CA ILE A 366 -15.10 -12.53 4.07
C ILE A 366 -14.65 -11.57 2.98
N ILE A 367 -14.74 -11.95 1.72
CA ILE A 367 -14.30 -11.10 0.60
C ILE A 367 -15.19 -9.86 0.48
N LEU A 368 -16.50 -10.02 0.68
CA LEU A 368 -17.45 -8.89 0.65
C LEU A 368 -17.22 -7.93 1.82
N THR A 369 -16.95 -8.44 3.02
CA THR A 369 -16.61 -7.61 4.16
C THR A 369 -15.32 -6.82 3.92
N LEU A 370 -14.32 -7.44 3.32
CA LEU A 370 -13.07 -6.77 2.94
C LEU A 370 -13.31 -5.68 1.88
N TYR A 371 -14.20 -5.91 0.91
CA TYR A 371 -14.63 -4.91 -0.07
C TYR A 371 -15.21 -3.66 0.60
N HIS A 372 -16.05 -3.84 1.62
CA HIS A 372 -16.63 -2.72 2.35
C HIS A 372 -15.60 -2.02 3.25
N LEU A 373 -14.77 -2.77 3.95
CA LEU A 373 -13.76 -2.22 4.86
C LEU A 373 -12.73 -1.34 4.13
N GLN A 374 -12.28 -1.73 2.95
CA GLN A 374 -11.27 -0.98 2.20
C GLN A 374 -11.69 0.45 1.85
N ALA A 375 -13.00 0.72 1.82
CA ALA A 375 -13.55 2.05 1.53
C ALA A 375 -13.46 3.01 2.72
N ILE A 376 -13.36 2.49 3.93
CA ILE A 376 -13.45 3.27 5.18
C ILE A 376 -12.20 3.17 6.06
N ASN A 377 -11.35 2.16 5.85
CA ASN A 377 -10.14 1.94 6.65
C ASN A 377 -8.94 1.60 5.76
N THR A 378 -7.78 2.22 6.04
CA THR A 378 -6.53 2.04 5.29
C THR A 378 -5.45 1.29 6.06
N ASN A 379 -5.68 0.99 7.34
CA ASN A 379 -4.72 0.26 8.17
C ASN A 379 -4.62 -1.20 7.69
N TYR A 380 -3.42 -1.62 7.26
CA TYR A 380 -3.20 -2.95 6.70
C TYR A 380 -3.41 -4.07 7.72
N LEU A 381 -3.12 -3.85 9.01
CA LEU A 381 -3.34 -4.85 10.07
C LEU A 381 -4.84 -5.11 10.27
N VAL A 382 -5.65 -4.04 10.22
CA VAL A 382 -7.13 -4.13 10.29
C VAL A 382 -7.68 -4.88 9.08
N ARG A 383 -7.13 -4.62 7.89
CA ARG A 383 -7.52 -5.28 6.64
C ARG A 383 -7.12 -6.76 6.65
N PHE A 384 -5.96 -7.13 7.20
CA PHE A 384 -5.58 -8.53 7.41
C PHE A 384 -6.45 -9.20 8.48
N ALA A 385 -6.77 -8.50 9.57
CA ALA A 385 -7.70 -9.03 10.57
C ALA A 385 -9.09 -9.32 9.94
N MET A 386 -9.59 -8.41 9.09
CA MET A 386 -10.85 -8.62 8.37
C MET A 386 -10.79 -9.81 7.42
N LEU A 387 -9.65 -10.04 6.76
CA LEU A 387 -9.45 -11.20 5.90
C LEU A 387 -9.55 -12.52 6.68
N TYR A 388 -9.28 -12.51 7.98
CA TYR A 388 -9.24 -13.70 8.83
C TYR A 388 -10.33 -13.76 9.90
N HIS A 389 -11.22 -12.76 10.03
CA HIS A 389 -12.14 -12.64 11.16
C HIS A 389 -13.04 -13.89 11.34
N ASP A 390 -13.41 -14.51 10.24
CA ASP A 390 -14.37 -15.60 10.17
C ASP A 390 -13.83 -16.95 9.66
N VAL A 391 -12.51 -17.04 9.37
CA VAL A 391 -11.94 -18.30 8.85
C VAL A 391 -12.15 -19.48 9.81
N GLY A 392 -12.22 -19.25 11.11
CA GLY A 392 -12.47 -20.27 12.13
C GLY A 392 -13.90 -20.85 12.10
N LYS A 393 -14.83 -20.26 11.36
CA LYS A 393 -16.17 -20.82 11.14
C LYS A 393 -16.16 -22.14 10.37
N VAL A 394 -15.09 -22.42 9.62
CA VAL A 394 -14.91 -23.68 8.90
C VAL A 394 -15.14 -24.88 9.81
N GLY A 395 -14.58 -24.85 11.04
CA GLY A 395 -14.81 -25.92 12.02
C GLY A 395 -16.26 -26.02 12.50
N GLN A 396 -16.96 -24.90 12.59
CA GLN A 396 -18.35 -24.84 13.06
C GLN A 396 -19.35 -25.35 12.01
N TYR A 397 -19.07 -25.11 10.73
CA TYR A 397 -19.95 -25.43 9.61
C TYR A 397 -19.39 -26.52 8.67
N ALA A 398 -18.39 -27.27 9.12
CA ALA A 398 -17.74 -28.31 8.32
C ALA A 398 -18.70 -29.43 7.86
N GLU A 399 -19.80 -29.65 8.60
CA GLU A 399 -20.87 -30.57 8.18
C GLU A 399 -21.61 -30.14 6.90
N TYR A 400 -21.55 -28.84 6.57
CA TYR A 400 -22.13 -28.26 5.36
C TYR A 400 -21.09 -28.11 4.23
N GLY A 401 -19.79 -28.27 4.52
CA GLY A 401 -18.69 -28.18 3.55
C GLY A 401 -18.39 -29.51 2.89
N LYS A 402 -18.54 -29.62 1.58
CA LYS A 402 -18.10 -30.78 0.83
C LYS A 402 -16.59 -30.77 0.73
N ASN A 403 -15.89 -31.79 1.25
CA ASN A 403 -14.48 -32.12 1.03
C ASN A 403 -13.46 -31.81 2.13
N LEU A 404 -13.83 -31.48 3.34
CA LEU A 404 -12.90 -31.52 4.46
C LEU A 404 -12.72 -32.93 5.00
N SER A 405 -11.49 -33.38 5.20
CA SER A 405 -11.23 -34.64 5.88
C SER A 405 -11.67 -34.55 7.36
N LYS A 406 -12.00 -35.69 7.97
CA LYS A 406 -12.35 -35.74 9.40
C LYS A 406 -11.24 -35.16 10.30
N GLU A 407 -9.99 -35.28 9.87
CA GLU A 407 -8.84 -34.76 10.61
C GLU A 407 -8.73 -33.24 10.51
N GLU A 408 -8.97 -32.66 9.33
CA GLU A 408 -9.04 -31.20 9.14
C GLU A 408 -10.17 -30.60 9.98
N ILE A 409 -11.35 -31.24 9.97
CA ILE A 409 -12.48 -30.86 10.83
C ILE A 409 -12.07 -30.93 12.31
N ARG A 410 -11.38 -32.00 12.73
CA ARG A 410 -10.95 -32.18 14.11
C ARG A 410 -9.94 -31.14 14.56
N ILE A 411 -8.97 -30.78 13.72
CA ILE A 411 -8.00 -29.72 13.98
C ILE A 411 -8.73 -28.37 14.11
N LEU A 412 -9.69 -28.07 13.23
CA LEU A 412 -10.47 -26.85 13.26
C LEU A 412 -11.44 -26.77 14.44
N LEU A 413 -11.98 -27.90 14.89
CA LEU A 413 -12.88 -28.02 16.04
C LEU A 413 -12.13 -28.09 17.40
N ALA A 414 -10.83 -28.36 17.42
CA ALA A 414 -10.05 -28.44 18.65
C ALA A 414 -9.89 -27.08 19.36
N GLY A 415 -10.28 -25.98 18.69
CA GLY A 415 -10.37 -24.65 19.29
C GLY A 415 -11.67 -24.47 20.11
N PRO A 416 -11.74 -23.42 20.96
CA PRO A 416 -12.95 -23.10 21.70
C PRO A 416 -14.12 -22.89 20.71
N LEU A 417 -15.33 -23.23 21.15
CA LEU A 417 -16.59 -23.13 20.40
C LEU A 417 -16.86 -21.76 19.73
N ASN A 418 -16.05 -20.76 20.04
CA ASN A 418 -16.13 -19.42 19.51
C ASN A 418 -15.15 -19.25 18.33
N HIS A 419 -15.67 -19.18 17.10
CA HIS A 419 -14.88 -19.00 15.88
C HIS A 419 -13.84 -17.85 15.94
N ARG A 420 -14.04 -16.83 16.78
CA ARG A 420 -13.08 -15.71 16.94
C ARG A 420 -11.71 -16.19 17.42
N PHE A 421 -11.68 -17.16 18.34
CA PHE A 421 -10.44 -17.72 18.85
C PHE A 421 -9.78 -18.66 17.83
N SER A 422 -10.57 -19.51 17.17
CA SER A 422 -10.06 -20.38 16.10
C SER A 422 -9.51 -19.56 14.92
N SER A 423 -10.21 -18.51 14.53
CA SER A 423 -9.75 -17.56 13.49
C SER A 423 -8.42 -16.90 13.89
N ALA A 424 -8.26 -16.50 15.15
CA ALA A 424 -7.05 -15.88 15.64
C ALA A 424 -5.85 -16.84 15.64
N VAL A 425 -6.08 -18.14 15.96
CA VAL A 425 -5.04 -19.18 15.87
C VAL A 425 -4.61 -19.42 14.44
N LEU A 426 -5.57 -19.60 13.53
CA LEU A 426 -5.28 -19.79 12.10
C LEU A 426 -4.56 -18.59 11.49
N ALA A 427 -4.94 -17.37 11.89
CA ALA A 427 -4.23 -16.15 11.49
C ALA A 427 -2.78 -16.16 11.97
N GLU A 428 -2.53 -16.54 13.23
CA GLU A 428 -1.16 -16.64 13.76
C GLU A 428 -0.30 -17.59 12.94
N GLU A 429 -0.82 -18.78 12.64
CA GLU A 429 -0.08 -19.79 11.88
C GLU A 429 0.33 -19.28 10.49
N ASP A 430 -0.60 -18.67 9.75
CA ASP A 430 -0.34 -18.21 8.40
C ASP A 430 0.53 -16.95 8.37
N PHE A 431 0.26 -15.96 9.23
CA PHE A 431 1.07 -14.74 9.29
C PHE A 431 2.48 -14.99 9.86
N ARG A 432 2.66 -15.98 10.73
CA ARG A 432 4.00 -16.41 11.18
C ARG A 432 4.81 -17.00 10.03
N LYS A 433 4.20 -17.84 9.18
CA LYS A 433 4.82 -18.35 7.95
C LYS A 433 5.18 -17.26 6.96
N LEU A 434 4.46 -16.13 6.97
CA LEU A 434 4.71 -14.95 6.14
C LEU A 434 5.65 -13.92 6.80
N TRP A 435 6.28 -14.27 7.92
CA TRP A 435 7.25 -13.43 8.63
C TRP A 435 6.72 -12.10 9.18
N PHE A 436 5.44 -12.05 9.52
CA PHE A 436 4.94 -10.95 10.33
C PHE A 436 5.56 -11.00 11.71
N SER A 437 5.88 -9.84 12.28
CA SER A 437 6.43 -9.76 13.64
C SER A 437 5.37 -10.18 14.67
N HIS A 438 5.84 -10.65 15.84
CA HIS A 438 4.94 -11.02 16.95
C HIS A 438 3.95 -9.89 17.28
N LYS A 439 4.41 -8.63 17.30
CA LYS A 439 3.56 -7.46 17.56
C LYS A 439 2.46 -7.26 16.52
N GLU A 440 2.78 -7.44 15.23
CA GLU A 440 1.77 -7.35 14.16
C GLU A 440 0.75 -8.48 14.25
N ILE A 441 1.22 -9.72 14.51
CA ILE A 441 0.34 -10.89 14.67
C ILE A 441 -0.58 -10.69 15.88
N GLU A 442 -0.05 -10.26 17.01
CA GLU A 442 -0.83 -9.99 18.20
C GLU A 442 -1.91 -8.94 17.95
N GLU A 443 -1.59 -7.89 17.22
CA GLU A 443 -2.56 -6.84 16.88
C GLU A 443 -3.65 -7.37 15.93
N ILE A 444 -3.29 -8.15 14.89
CA ILE A 444 -4.25 -8.83 14.00
C ILE A 444 -5.17 -9.74 14.81
N GLN A 445 -4.60 -10.62 15.65
CA GLN A 445 -5.36 -11.54 16.50
C GLN A 445 -6.33 -10.80 17.43
N ARG A 446 -5.91 -9.66 17.95
CA ARG A 446 -6.71 -8.85 18.85
C ARG A 446 -7.94 -8.30 18.14
N TYR A 447 -7.80 -7.74 16.93
CA TYR A 447 -8.95 -7.32 16.11
C TYR A 447 -9.87 -8.48 15.78
N ILE A 448 -9.32 -9.66 15.45
CA ILE A 448 -10.12 -10.86 15.19
C ILE A 448 -10.91 -11.28 16.42
N ARG A 449 -10.30 -11.33 17.62
CA ARG A 449 -11.02 -11.72 18.85
C ARG A 449 -12.10 -10.72 19.26
N GLU A 450 -11.87 -9.45 18.99
CA GLU A 450 -12.72 -8.35 19.44
C GLU A 450 -13.74 -7.86 18.38
N HIS A 451 -13.78 -8.44 17.17
CA HIS A 451 -14.63 -7.92 16.09
C HIS A 451 -16.13 -7.90 16.45
N HIS A 452 -16.58 -8.76 17.35
CA HIS A 452 -17.96 -8.73 17.84
C HIS A 452 -18.21 -7.73 19.00
N THR A 453 -17.16 -7.16 19.60
CA THR A 453 -17.32 -6.24 20.77
C THR A 453 -18.27 -5.07 20.49
N PRO A 454 -18.24 -4.40 19.33
CA PRO A 454 -19.23 -3.36 19.03
C PRO A 454 -20.67 -3.88 19.01
N TRP A 455 -20.88 -5.09 18.50
CA TRP A 455 -22.19 -5.74 18.52
C TRP A 455 -22.64 -6.05 19.96
N GLU A 456 -21.75 -6.56 20.79
CA GLU A 456 -22.03 -6.81 22.21
C GLU A 456 -22.42 -5.51 22.95
N ILE A 457 -21.79 -4.37 22.61
CA ILE A 457 -22.17 -3.06 23.16
C ILE A 457 -23.60 -2.68 22.73
N LEU A 458 -23.99 -2.97 21.50
CA LEU A 458 -25.33 -2.64 20.98
C LEU A 458 -26.46 -3.42 21.65
N LEU A 459 -26.18 -4.60 22.22
CA LEU A 459 -27.16 -5.38 22.98
C LEU A 459 -27.55 -4.74 24.31
N TRP A 460 -26.74 -3.79 24.82
CA TRP A 460 -27.04 -3.08 26.05
C TRP A 460 -28.03 -1.94 25.80
N ASN A 461 -28.73 -1.53 26.89
CA ASN A 461 -29.58 -0.36 26.82
C ASN A 461 -28.77 0.92 26.50
N PRO A 462 -29.39 1.97 25.91
CA PRO A 462 -28.66 3.18 25.47
C PRO A 462 -27.81 3.85 26.55
N GLN A 463 -28.28 3.85 27.81
CA GLN A 463 -27.56 4.47 28.93
C GLN A 463 -26.23 3.75 29.23
N ASN A 464 -26.21 2.43 29.09
CA ASN A 464 -25.03 1.61 29.35
C ASN A 464 -24.08 1.54 28.13
N ARG A 465 -24.57 1.79 26.90
CA ARG A 465 -23.72 1.82 25.68
C ARG A 465 -22.60 2.84 25.81
N ALA A 466 -22.90 4.06 26.24
CA ALA A 466 -21.90 5.11 26.44
C ALA A 466 -20.85 4.72 27.49
N LYS A 467 -21.27 4.15 28.62
CA LYS A 467 -20.34 3.64 29.65
C LYS A 467 -19.42 2.55 29.10
N ARG A 468 -19.98 1.58 28.37
CA ARG A 468 -19.21 0.48 27.77
C ARG A 468 -18.21 0.99 26.73
N LEU A 469 -18.63 1.97 25.92
CA LEU A 469 -17.76 2.57 24.91
C LEU A 469 -16.61 3.37 25.56
N ARG A 470 -16.90 4.13 26.64
CA ARG A 470 -15.86 4.80 27.44
C ARG A 470 -14.87 3.80 28.07
N LYS A 471 -15.37 2.67 28.56
CA LYS A 471 -14.49 1.61 29.10
C LYS A 471 -13.58 1.06 28.01
N LEU A 472 -14.13 0.74 26.86
CA LEU A 472 -13.34 0.25 25.72
C LEU A 472 -12.31 1.31 25.26
N LEU A 473 -12.70 2.59 25.22
CA LEU A 473 -11.81 3.70 24.89
C LEU A 473 -10.68 3.85 25.93
N SER A 474 -11.02 3.74 27.22
CA SER A 474 -10.05 3.76 28.34
C SER A 474 -8.99 2.67 28.18
N ASP A 475 -9.39 1.46 27.85
CA ASP A 475 -8.54 0.27 27.80
C ASP A 475 -7.72 0.19 26.49
N ALA A 476 -8.33 0.55 25.36
CA ALA A 476 -7.78 0.29 24.04
C ALA A 476 -7.29 1.55 23.28
N GLY A 477 -7.78 2.73 23.64
CA GLY A 477 -7.50 3.98 22.94
C GLY A 477 -8.37 4.21 21.69
N PHE A 478 -8.42 5.47 21.24
CA PHE A 478 -9.33 5.92 20.20
C PHE A 478 -9.14 5.19 18.86
N GLU A 479 -7.92 5.13 18.37
CA GLU A 479 -7.62 4.53 17.07
C GLU A 479 -8.12 3.09 16.99
N ARG A 480 -7.85 2.31 18.02
CA ARG A 480 -8.25 0.92 18.06
C ARG A 480 -9.77 0.75 18.12
N VAL A 481 -10.46 1.51 18.97
CA VAL A 481 -11.93 1.46 19.07
C VAL A 481 -12.56 1.88 17.74
N ASN A 482 -12.03 2.92 17.11
CA ASN A 482 -12.50 3.38 15.81
C ASN A 482 -12.31 2.30 14.73
N ASN A 483 -11.18 1.59 14.72
CA ASN A 483 -10.91 0.46 13.82
C ASN A 483 -11.89 -0.71 14.05
N LEU A 484 -12.19 -1.04 15.31
CA LEU A 484 -13.19 -2.08 15.64
C LEU A 484 -14.59 -1.72 15.14
N LEU A 485 -14.97 -0.44 15.22
CA LEU A 485 -16.24 0.04 14.66
C LEU A 485 -16.25 -0.03 13.13
N ASP A 486 -15.12 0.25 12.48
CA ASP A 486 -15.00 0.06 11.02
C ASP A 486 -15.15 -1.40 10.61
N ILE A 487 -14.52 -2.34 11.34
CA ILE A 487 -14.69 -3.79 11.16
C ILE A 487 -16.17 -4.16 11.30
N ASN A 488 -16.83 -3.72 12.38
CA ASN A 488 -18.25 -4.01 12.61
C ASN A 488 -19.17 -3.48 11.51
N ILE A 489 -18.93 -2.26 11.04
CA ILE A 489 -19.70 -1.68 9.92
C ILE A 489 -19.51 -2.53 8.66
N ALA A 490 -18.26 -2.88 8.33
CA ALA A 490 -17.95 -3.66 7.14
C ALA A 490 -18.51 -5.08 7.21
N ASP A 491 -18.43 -5.73 8.36
CA ASP A 491 -18.99 -7.06 8.61
C ASP A 491 -20.50 -7.08 8.41
N ARG A 492 -21.22 -6.13 9.00
CA ARG A 492 -22.67 -5.97 8.81
C ARG A 492 -23.04 -5.69 7.36
N MET A 493 -22.24 -4.91 6.64
CA MET A 493 -22.44 -4.69 5.20
C MET A 493 -22.22 -5.96 4.39
N GLY A 494 -21.30 -6.83 4.80
CA GLY A 494 -21.06 -8.15 4.19
C GLY A 494 -22.20 -9.16 4.42
N MET A 495 -23.02 -8.94 5.44
CA MET A 495 -24.21 -9.76 5.73
C MET A 495 -25.47 -9.26 5.00
N TYR A 496 -25.37 -8.24 4.14
CA TYR A 496 -26.52 -7.64 3.48
C TYR A 496 -27.31 -8.67 2.67
N ASN A 497 -28.56 -8.90 3.07
CA ASN A 497 -29.49 -9.71 2.32
C ASN A 497 -30.60 -8.81 1.75
N PRO A 498 -30.63 -8.55 0.43
CA PRO A 498 -31.63 -7.70 -0.20
C PRO A 498 -33.07 -8.21 -0.02
N LEU A 499 -33.24 -9.51 0.29
CA LEU A 499 -34.55 -10.14 0.50
C LEU A 499 -35.08 -9.95 1.94
N GLN A 500 -34.26 -9.54 2.90
CA GLN A 500 -34.60 -9.44 4.32
C GLN A 500 -34.56 -8.02 4.89
N ASN A 501 -34.71 -6.98 4.11
CA ASN A 501 -34.48 -5.59 4.49
C ASN A 501 -33.03 -5.35 4.94
N ALA A 502 -32.36 -4.39 4.31
CA ALA A 502 -30.99 -4.03 4.59
C ALA A 502 -30.72 -4.03 6.10
N SER A 503 -29.66 -4.71 6.54
CA SER A 503 -29.23 -4.62 7.93
C SER A 503 -29.08 -3.15 8.28
N ASP A 504 -29.87 -2.67 9.23
CA ASP A 504 -29.85 -1.27 9.61
C ASP A 504 -28.48 -0.95 10.22
N LEU A 505 -27.69 -0.16 9.49
CA LEU A 505 -26.39 0.32 9.93
C LEU A 505 -26.51 1.50 10.91
N SER A 506 -27.73 1.93 11.22
CA SER A 506 -27.97 3.08 12.10
C SER A 506 -27.30 2.91 13.46
N ASP A 507 -27.38 1.72 14.02
CA ASP A 507 -26.77 1.38 15.31
C ASP A 507 -25.25 1.48 15.29
N SER A 508 -24.60 0.90 14.28
CA SER A 508 -23.14 0.95 14.16
C SER A 508 -22.64 2.38 13.88
N ARG A 509 -23.37 3.13 13.07
CA ARG A 509 -23.11 4.56 12.83
C ARG A 509 -23.32 5.39 14.07
N TYR A 510 -24.34 5.07 14.86
CA TYR A 510 -24.59 5.70 16.16
C TYR A 510 -23.40 5.49 17.11
N LEU A 511 -22.88 4.27 17.25
CA LEU A 511 -21.69 4.03 18.08
C LEU A 511 -20.48 4.83 17.61
N LYS A 512 -20.29 4.93 16.29
CA LYS A 512 -19.16 5.71 15.73
C LYS A 512 -19.32 7.21 16.02
N LYS A 513 -20.53 7.74 15.91
CA LYS A 513 -20.86 9.12 16.29
C LYS A 513 -20.62 9.34 17.79
N LEU A 514 -21.12 8.43 18.63
CA LEU A 514 -20.95 8.50 20.08
C LEU A 514 -19.46 8.42 20.49
N LEU A 515 -18.65 7.61 19.81
CA LEU A 515 -17.20 7.56 20.03
C LEU A 515 -16.54 8.92 19.75
N LEU A 516 -16.91 9.57 18.65
CA LEU A 516 -16.38 10.89 18.30
C LEU A 516 -16.81 11.96 19.31
N GLU A 517 -18.05 11.92 19.78
CA GLU A 517 -18.56 12.83 20.83
C GLU A 517 -17.79 12.65 22.13
N ILE A 518 -17.60 11.40 22.59
CA ILE A 518 -16.81 11.09 23.80
C ILE A 518 -15.37 11.56 23.65
N GLU A 519 -14.73 11.30 22.51
CA GLU A 519 -13.34 11.70 22.26
C GLU A 519 -13.17 13.22 22.28
N GLN A 520 -14.10 13.96 21.66
CA GLN A 520 -14.07 15.42 21.61
C GLN A 520 -14.35 16.07 22.98
N GLU A 521 -15.28 15.52 23.76
CA GLU A 521 -15.70 16.12 25.02
C GLU A 521 -14.87 15.67 26.23
N GLU A 522 -14.42 14.45 26.27
CA GLU A 522 -13.87 13.78 27.45
C GLU A 522 -12.46 13.21 27.20
N GLY A 523 -12.14 12.87 25.95
CA GLY A 523 -10.91 12.18 25.57
C GLY A 523 -10.80 10.77 26.16
N GLN A 524 -9.59 10.20 26.15
CA GLN A 524 -9.30 8.89 26.74
C GLN A 524 -9.11 9.02 28.26
N PHE A 525 -10.17 8.75 29.02
CA PHE A 525 -10.14 8.79 30.48
C PHE A 525 -9.62 7.47 31.08
N ARG A 526 -8.61 7.53 31.92
CA ARG A 526 -7.91 6.37 32.51
C ARG A 526 -7.87 6.48 34.04
N SER A 527 -7.44 5.41 34.73
CA SER A 527 -7.26 5.40 36.21
C SER A 527 -6.40 6.54 36.73
N LYS A 528 -5.40 6.99 35.95
CA LYS A 528 -4.56 8.15 36.30
C LYS A 528 -5.31 9.48 36.32
N ASP A 529 -6.47 9.56 35.68
CA ASP A 529 -7.28 10.78 35.53
C ASP A 529 -8.39 10.86 36.59
N LEU A 530 -8.50 9.83 37.46
CA LEU A 530 -9.38 9.85 38.62
C LEU A 530 -9.00 10.97 39.58
N ALA A 531 -10.01 11.56 40.21
CA ALA A 531 -9.85 12.58 41.26
C ALA A 531 -9.15 12.05 42.53
N VAL A 532 -9.02 10.72 42.66
CA VAL A 532 -8.29 10.05 43.75
C VAL A 532 -7.21 9.14 43.18
N LYS A 533 -6.08 9.03 43.91
CA LYS A 533 -4.99 8.13 43.55
C LYS A 533 -4.93 6.96 44.54
N GLY A 534 -4.14 5.96 44.21
CA GLY A 534 -3.94 4.81 45.12
C GLY A 534 -3.48 5.21 46.51
N ARG A 535 -2.68 6.27 46.64
CA ARG A 535 -2.26 6.82 47.92
C ARG A 535 -3.43 7.34 48.75
N ASP A 536 -4.33 8.09 48.14
CA ASP A 536 -5.51 8.67 48.77
C ASP A 536 -6.45 7.55 49.28
N ILE A 537 -6.57 6.45 48.48
CA ILE A 537 -7.36 5.27 48.87
C ILE A 537 -6.71 4.56 50.09
N MET A 538 -5.37 4.40 50.09
CA MET A 538 -4.66 3.81 51.23
C MET A 538 -4.86 4.62 52.53
N GLU A 539 -4.74 5.94 52.44
CA GLU A 539 -4.93 6.85 53.57
C GLU A 539 -6.39 6.84 54.09
N TYR A 540 -7.35 6.94 53.18
CA TYR A 540 -8.77 7.02 53.58
C TYR A 540 -9.31 5.74 54.18
N PHE A 541 -8.92 4.57 53.67
CA PHE A 541 -9.39 3.26 54.14
C PHE A 541 -8.39 2.54 55.08
N ASN A 542 -7.29 3.18 55.43
CA ASN A 542 -6.19 2.60 56.25
C ASN A 542 -5.70 1.25 55.70
N LEU A 543 -5.46 1.18 54.37
CA LEU A 543 -5.04 -0.03 53.68
C LEU A 543 -3.53 -0.02 53.43
N LYS A 544 -2.91 -1.20 53.49
CA LYS A 544 -1.50 -1.38 53.10
C LYS A 544 -1.37 -1.46 51.57
N PRO A 545 -0.18 -1.07 51.02
CA PRO A 545 0.09 -1.25 49.60
C PRO A 545 -0.10 -2.73 49.18
N GLY A 546 -0.81 -2.97 48.09
CA GLY A 546 -1.09 -4.32 47.62
C GLY A 546 -2.08 -4.34 46.43
N LYS A 547 -2.39 -5.53 45.96
CA LYS A 547 -3.28 -5.79 44.82
C LYS A 547 -4.66 -5.15 44.98
N ILE A 548 -5.17 -5.09 46.22
CA ILE A 548 -6.48 -4.51 46.56
C ILE A 548 -6.60 -3.05 46.12
N ILE A 549 -5.51 -2.27 46.14
CA ILE A 549 -5.54 -0.86 45.72
C ILE A 549 -5.78 -0.74 44.23
N GLY A 550 -5.16 -1.63 43.41
CA GLY A 550 -5.42 -1.71 41.99
C GLY A 550 -6.88 -2.07 41.67
N GLU A 551 -7.41 -3.06 42.38
CA GLU A 551 -8.82 -3.48 42.23
C GLU A 551 -9.80 -2.35 42.61
N LEU A 552 -9.53 -1.62 43.70
CA LEU A 552 -10.34 -0.46 44.09
C LEU A 552 -10.27 0.69 43.05
N LEU A 553 -9.11 0.94 42.45
CA LEU A 553 -8.96 1.91 41.37
C LEU A 553 -9.75 1.49 40.14
N GLU A 554 -9.79 0.21 39.77
CA GLU A 554 -10.61 -0.30 38.65
C GLU A 554 -12.11 -0.15 38.96
N VAL A 555 -12.55 -0.45 40.19
CA VAL A 555 -13.94 -0.24 40.61
C VAL A 555 -14.31 1.24 40.56
N ALA A 556 -13.43 2.13 41.00
CA ALA A 556 -13.63 3.57 40.91
C ALA A 556 -13.74 4.02 39.45
N LEU A 557 -12.84 3.56 38.60
CA LEU A 557 -12.85 3.88 37.17
C LEU A 557 -14.15 3.41 36.51
N ASP A 558 -14.57 2.17 36.71
CA ASP A 558 -15.81 1.63 36.16
C ASP A 558 -17.05 2.46 36.57
N ARG A 559 -17.09 2.97 37.80
CA ARG A 559 -18.16 3.81 38.29
C ARG A 559 -18.15 5.21 37.67
N VAL A 560 -16.97 5.82 37.57
CA VAL A 560 -16.76 7.15 37.00
C VAL A 560 -17.08 7.19 35.50
N LEU A 561 -16.72 6.16 34.75
CA LEU A 561 -17.00 6.06 33.31
C LEU A 561 -18.51 6.07 32.97
N GLY A 562 -19.39 5.86 33.93
CA GLY A 562 -20.83 6.04 33.73
C GLY A 562 -21.26 7.49 33.49
N ASP A 563 -20.61 8.46 34.14
CA ASP A 563 -20.79 9.91 33.96
C ASP A 563 -19.57 10.62 34.58
N ILE A 564 -18.55 10.89 33.76
CA ILE A 564 -17.28 11.44 34.22
C ILE A 564 -17.44 12.79 34.91
N LYS A 565 -18.22 13.71 34.32
CA LYS A 565 -18.42 15.06 34.81
C LYS A 565 -19.04 15.09 36.22
N LYS A 566 -19.98 14.16 36.47
CA LYS A 566 -20.69 14.09 37.78
C LYS A 566 -19.95 13.27 38.81
N ARG A 567 -19.32 12.16 38.41
CA ARG A 567 -18.84 11.10 39.32
C ARG A 567 -17.35 11.17 39.62
N ASN A 568 -16.55 11.92 38.85
CA ASN A 568 -15.13 12.08 39.14
C ASN A 568 -14.89 13.16 40.21
N LYS A 569 -15.40 12.89 41.41
CA LYS A 569 -15.21 13.72 42.60
C LYS A 569 -14.78 12.84 43.75
N ALA A 570 -13.81 13.29 44.55
CA ALA A 570 -13.16 12.47 45.57
C ALA A 570 -14.18 11.90 46.60
N ASP A 571 -15.10 12.75 47.08
CA ASP A 571 -16.17 12.37 47.99
C ASP A 571 -17.06 11.25 47.45
N GLN A 572 -17.45 11.35 46.18
CA GLN A 572 -18.30 10.35 45.54
C GLN A 572 -17.54 9.04 45.28
N ILE A 573 -16.25 9.12 44.92
CA ILE A 573 -15.43 7.94 44.69
C ILE A 573 -15.25 7.20 46.02
N PHE A 574 -14.90 7.89 47.13
CA PHE A 574 -14.74 7.27 48.44
C PHE A 574 -16.04 6.64 48.95
N ALA A 575 -17.19 7.33 48.83
CA ALA A 575 -18.50 6.78 49.19
C ALA A 575 -18.84 5.50 48.42
N ASN A 576 -18.55 5.46 47.12
CA ASN A 576 -18.75 4.27 46.29
C ASN A 576 -17.83 3.11 46.67
N LEU A 577 -16.55 3.39 46.95
CA LEU A 577 -15.59 2.38 47.38
C LEU A 577 -15.92 1.83 48.76
N ALA A 578 -16.39 2.67 49.70
CA ALA A 578 -16.85 2.23 51.03
C ALA A 578 -18.02 1.24 50.92
N ASN A 579 -19.00 1.53 50.06
CA ASN A 579 -20.13 0.63 49.80
C ASN A 579 -19.66 -0.69 49.16
N HIS A 580 -18.66 -0.62 48.28
CA HIS A 580 -18.09 -1.84 47.64
C HIS A 580 -17.39 -2.73 48.66
N LEU A 581 -16.58 -2.15 49.56
CA LEU A 581 -15.88 -2.88 50.61
C LEU A 581 -16.86 -3.53 51.61
N LYS A 582 -17.93 -2.80 52.04
CA LYS A 582 -18.98 -3.37 52.89
C LYS A 582 -19.66 -4.59 52.28
N ASN A 583 -19.94 -4.52 50.94
CA ASN A 583 -20.54 -5.65 50.22
C ASN A 583 -19.62 -6.87 50.12
N LEU A 584 -18.31 -6.66 50.05
CA LEU A 584 -17.32 -7.76 50.08
C LEU A 584 -17.26 -8.41 51.47
N GLU A 585 -17.28 -7.62 52.56
CA GLU A 585 -17.30 -8.13 53.93
C GLU A 585 -18.61 -8.90 54.26
N GLY A 586 -19.76 -8.44 53.74
CA GLY A 586 -21.03 -9.12 53.85
C GLY A 586 -21.04 -10.52 53.19
N LYS A 587 -20.52 -10.60 51.96
CA LYS A 587 -20.41 -11.90 51.26
C LYS A 587 -19.46 -12.89 51.91
N ASN A 588 -18.41 -12.43 52.57
CA ASN A 588 -17.50 -13.29 53.32
C ASN A 588 -18.11 -13.78 54.67
N LYS A 589 -19.17 -13.15 55.14
CA LYS A 589 -19.93 -13.58 56.32
C LYS A 589 -21.09 -14.54 56.02
N GLU A 590 -21.60 -14.54 54.80
CA GLU A 590 -22.66 -15.47 54.32
C GLU A 590 -22.11 -16.76 53.73
N GLY A 591 -20.79 -16.85 53.52
CA GLY A 591 -20.08 -18.03 52.97
C GLY A 591 -19.33 -18.85 54.05
N LEU A 592 -19.59 -18.61 55.30
CA LEU A 592 -19.21 -19.40 56.49
C LEU A 592 -20.50 -19.99 57.08
#